data_0c12109a5d555e47745350d566fef97e
#
_entry.id   0c12109a5d555e47745350d566fef97e
#
_cell.length_a   1.000
_cell.length_b   1.000
_cell.length_c   1.000
_cell.angle_alpha   90.00
_cell.angle_beta   90.00
_cell.angle_gamma   90.00
#
_symmetry.space_group_name_H-M   'P 1'
#
loop_
_entity.id
_entity.type
_entity.pdbx_description
1 polymer ?
#
loop_
_entity_poly.entity_id
_entity_poly.type
_entity_poly.pdbx_seq_one_letter_code
_entity_poly.pdbx_strand_id
1 'polypeptide(L)'
;MKKWQYSFVLLGLAIIVGLPIAGSLARRNRKERCALDGVKIEAIYRVRIVEDQSQARSFCCIRCAEFWVERRDFPPQAVYVTDEVTRREIDSQLAYFVRSSVVASPATRNRIHVFQNLADALKHANTHKGRILTDSEKPFSRKE
;
A
#
# COMPACT_ATOMS: atom_id res chain seq x y z
N MET A 1 -18.59 46.74 -24.90
CA MET A 1 -17.95 46.74 -23.57
C MET A 1 -18.39 45.59 -22.66
N LYS A 2 -19.64 45.10 -22.68
CA LYS A 2 -20.11 44.00 -21.80
C LYS A 2 -19.49 42.63 -22.07
N LYS A 3 -19.14 42.29 -23.31
CA LYS A 3 -18.59 40.95 -23.65
C LYS A 3 -17.19 40.68 -23.06
N TRP A 4 -16.38 41.71 -22.85
CA TRP A 4 -15.02 41.55 -22.32
C TRP A 4 -15.02 41.31 -20.81
N GLN A 5 -15.96 41.84 -20.06
CA GLN A 5 -16.12 41.61 -18.62
C GLN A 5 -16.50 40.17 -18.32
N TYR A 6 -17.33 39.51 -19.13
CA TYR A 6 -17.68 38.09 -18.96
C TYR A 6 -16.49 37.15 -19.21
N SER A 7 -15.58 37.50 -20.15
CA SER A 7 -14.37 36.70 -20.40
C SER A 7 -13.43 36.67 -19.19
N PHE A 8 -13.23 37.78 -18.50
CA PHE A 8 -12.37 37.81 -17.31
C PHE A 8 -13.00 37.09 -16.13
N VAL A 9 -14.32 37.13 -15.96
CA VAL A 9 -15.02 36.39 -14.90
C VAL A 9 -14.94 34.88 -15.14
N LEU A 10 -15.15 34.43 -16.38
CA LEU A 10 -15.02 33.00 -16.74
C LEU A 10 -13.60 32.50 -16.60
N LEU A 11 -12.58 33.28 -16.96
CA LEU A 11 -11.18 32.93 -16.78
C LEU A 11 -10.81 32.81 -15.30
N GLY A 12 -11.27 33.75 -14.48
CA GLY A 12 -11.06 33.73 -13.02
C GLY A 12 -11.71 32.51 -12.36
N LEU A 13 -12.92 32.14 -12.77
CA LEU A 13 -13.64 30.97 -12.26
C LEU A 13 -12.92 29.65 -12.63
N ALA A 14 -12.42 29.57 -13.87
CA ALA A 14 -11.65 28.39 -14.33
C ALA A 14 -10.35 28.18 -13.54
N ILE A 15 -9.68 29.28 -13.15
CA ILE A 15 -8.45 29.20 -12.33
C ILE A 15 -8.78 28.78 -10.89
N ILE A 16 -9.85 29.34 -10.29
CA ILE A 16 -10.22 29.02 -8.89
C ILE A 16 -10.65 27.57 -8.74
N VAL A 17 -11.33 26.99 -9.72
CA VAL A 17 -11.80 25.59 -9.68
C VAL A 17 -10.72 24.62 -10.19
N GLY A 18 -9.96 25.00 -11.20
CA GLY A 18 -8.97 24.12 -11.85
C GLY A 18 -7.73 23.83 -10.99
N LEU A 19 -7.22 24.83 -10.26
CA LEU A 19 -6.02 24.68 -9.42
C LEU A 19 -6.18 23.65 -8.29
N PRO A 20 -7.25 23.63 -7.48
CA PRO A 20 -7.43 22.64 -6.42
C PRO A 20 -7.63 21.23 -6.96
N ILE A 21 -8.26 21.07 -8.14
CA ILE A 21 -8.46 19.76 -8.77
C ILE A 21 -7.12 19.21 -9.27
N ALA A 22 -6.32 20.01 -9.96
CA ALA A 22 -4.98 19.62 -10.42
C ALA A 22 -4.06 19.26 -9.24
N GLY A 23 -4.11 20.05 -8.15
CA GLY A 23 -3.34 19.77 -6.93
C GLY A 23 -3.78 18.50 -6.19
N SER A 24 -5.07 18.15 -6.23
CA SER A 24 -5.58 16.91 -5.62
C SER A 24 -5.20 15.68 -6.43
N LEU A 25 -5.25 15.76 -7.75
CA LEU A 25 -4.80 14.68 -8.65
C LEU A 25 -3.29 14.45 -8.55
N ALA A 26 -2.47 15.49 -8.45
CA ALA A 26 -1.03 15.39 -8.27
C ALA A 26 -0.68 14.77 -6.91
N ARG A 27 -1.42 15.09 -5.84
CA ARG A 27 -1.26 14.46 -4.52
C ARG A 27 -1.69 13.00 -4.51
N ARG A 28 -2.76 12.65 -5.23
CA ARG A 28 -3.25 11.27 -5.37
C ARG A 28 -2.21 10.42 -6.11
N ASN A 29 -1.60 10.94 -7.17
CA ASN A 29 -0.55 10.25 -7.93
C ASN A 29 0.74 10.01 -7.10
N ARG A 30 1.08 10.90 -6.14
CA ARG A 30 2.21 10.69 -5.22
C ARG A 30 1.94 9.60 -4.19
N LYS A 31 0.68 9.38 -3.79
CA LYS A 31 0.30 8.32 -2.84
C LYS A 31 0.36 6.91 -3.43
N GLU A 32 0.46 6.79 -4.75
CA GLU A 32 0.57 5.51 -5.46
C GLU A 32 2.01 5.03 -5.64
N ARG A 33 3.00 5.72 -5.06
CA ARG A 33 4.41 5.32 -5.14
C ARG A 33 4.93 4.84 -3.79
N CYS A 34 5.72 3.78 -3.86
CA CYS A 34 6.37 3.18 -2.70
C CYS A 34 7.29 4.19 -1.98
N ALA A 35 7.11 4.33 -0.68
CA ALA A 35 7.88 5.26 0.14
C ALA A 35 9.37 4.88 0.26
N LEU A 36 9.74 3.63 -0.06
CA LEU A 36 11.12 3.16 0.00
C LEU A 36 11.86 3.37 -1.32
N ASP A 37 11.29 2.92 -2.43
CA ASP A 37 11.99 2.83 -3.73
C ASP A 37 11.34 3.62 -4.87
N GLY A 38 10.20 4.29 -4.61
CA GLY A 38 9.48 5.10 -5.58
C GLY A 38 8.74 4.31 -6.67
N VAL A 39 8.74 2.97 -6.63
CA VAL A 39 8.04 2.12 -7.58
C VAL A 39 6.54 2.34 -7.47
N LYS A 40 5.82 2.27 -8.59
CA LYS A 40 4.36 2.35 -8.60
C LYS A 40 3.76 1.20 -7.78
N ILE A 41 2.82 1.54 -6.90
CA ILE A 41 2.15 0.57 -6.03
C ILE A 41 1.00 -0.08 -6.79
N GLU A 42 1.01 -1.40 -6.89
CA GLU A 42 -0.16 -2.18 -7.26
C GLU A 42 -1.07 -2.35 -6.04
N ALA A 43 -2.33 -1.95 -6.16
CA ALA A 43 -3.26 -1.88 -5.04
C ALA A 43 -3.39 -3.21 -4.27
N ILE A 44 -3.29 -4.35 -4.98
CA ILE A 44 -3.40 -5.70 -4.41
C ILE A 44 -2.24 -6.07 -3.48
N TYR A 45 -1.07 -5.46 -3.67
CA TYR A 45 0.14 -5.75 -2.87
C TYR A 45 0.52 -4.61 -1.92
N ARG A 46 -0.33 -3.60 -1.83
CA ARG A 46 -0.08 -2.43 -0.98
C ARG A 46 0.05 -2.82 0.48
N VAL A 47 1.08 -2.25 1.10
CA VAL A 47 1.23 -2.23 2.56
C VAL A 47 1.20 -0.78 3.02
N ARG A 48 0.39 -0.48 4.01
CA ARG A 48 0.29 0.84 4.61
C ARG A 48 0.74 0.79 6.06
N ILE A 49 1.73 1.59 6.39
CA ILE A 49 2.28 1.72 7.75
C ILE A 49 1.83 3.06 8.32
N VAL A 50 1.28 3.02 9.53
CA VAL A 50 0.92 4.21 10.33
C VAL A 50 2.00 4.40 11.37
N GLU A 51 2.74 5.51 11.27
CA GLU A 51 3.80 5.87 12.22
C GLU A 51 3.20 6.52 13.46
N ASP A 52 2.30 7.49 13.23
CA ASP A 52 1.53 8.19 14.26
C ASP A 52 0.15 8.58 13.70
N GLN A 53 -0.66 9.29 14.49
CA GLN A 53 -2.02 9.68 14.10
C GLN A 53 -2.09 10.54 12.82
N SER A 54 -1.00 11.16 12.40
CA SER A 54 -0.95 12.10 11.27
C SER A 54 -0.20 11.57 10.05
N GLN A 55 0.66 10.56 10.22
CA GLN A 55 1.57 10.09 9.17
C GLN A 55 1.36 8.62 8.83
N ALA A 56 0.95 8.39 7.58
CA ALA A 56 0.89 7.05 7.00
C ALA A 56 1.75 6.99 5.72
N ARG A 57 2.45 5.88 5.54
CA ARG A 57 3.27 5.61 4.35
C ARG A 57 2.79 4.34 3.67
N SER A 58 2.87 4.33 2.34
CA SER A 58 2.49 3.18 1.52
C SER A 58 3.71 2.58 0.84
N PHE A 59 3.74 1.26 0.76
CA PHE A 59 4.82 0.47 0.17
C PHE A 59 4.25 -0.47 -0.89
N CYS A 60 5.07 -0.81 -1.89
CA CYS A 60 4.66 -1.63 -3.01
C CYS A 60 4.56 -3.13 -2.67
N CYS A 61 5.12 -3.58 -1.56
CA CYS A 61 5.08 -4.97 -1.11
C CYS A 61 5.54 -5.11 0.35
N ILE A 62 5.32 -6.28 0.91
CA ILE A 62 5.76 -6.68 2.26
C ILE A 62 7.25 -6.41 2.47
N ARG A 63 8.11 -6.84 1.53
CA ARG A 63 9.55 -6.69 1.67
C ARG A 63 10.03 -5.25 1.81
N CYS A 64 9.46 -4.32 1.03
CA CYS A 64 9.78 -2.89 1.16
C CYS A 64 9.34 -2.34 2.51
N ALA A 65 8.18 -2.76 2.98
CA ALA A 65 7.64 -2.34 4.27
C ALA A 65 8.47 -2.89 5.44
N GLU A 66 8.84 -4.18 5.43
CA GLU A 66 9.73 -4.78 6.45
C GLU A 66 11.07 -4.06 6.52
N PHE A 67 11.74 -3.89 5.37
CA PHE A 67 13.01 -3.21 5.30
C PHE A 67 12.96 -1.77 5.82
N TRP A 68 11.83 -1.11 5.66
CA TRP A 68 11.62 0.22 6.20
C TRP A 68 11.41 0.18 7.72
N VAL A 69 10.63 -0.76 8.26
CA VAL A 69 10.39 -0.93 9.69
C VAL A 69 11.67 -1.30 10.44
N GLU A 70 12.49 -2.22 9.90
CA GLU A 70 13.75 -2.67 10.51
C GLU A 70 14.77 -1.55 10.75
N ARG A 71 14.62 -0.42 10.06
CA ARG A 71 15.51 0.74 10.19
C ARG A 71 14.97 1.85 11.10
N ARG A 72 13.90 1.56 11.83
CA ARG A 72 13.29 2.49 12.77
C ARG A 72 13.58 2.08 14.19
N ASP A 73 13.88 3.09 15.00
CA ASP A 73 14.13 2.91 16.43
C ASP A 73 12.86 2.55 17.20
N PHE A 74 11.70 2.91 16.64
CA PHE A 74 10.39 2.67 17.25
C PHE A 74 9.49 1.86 16.32
N PRO A 75 8.71 0.92 16.88
CA PRO A 75 7.74 0.16 16.09
C PRO A 75 6.63 1.09 15.58
N PRO A 76 6.06 0.82 14.40
CA PRO A 76 4.92 1.55 13.89
C PRO A 76 3.68 1.33 14.78
N GLN A 77 2.76 2.30 14.78
CA GLN A 77 1.51 2.20 15.51
C GLN A 77 0.61 1.11 14.95
N ALA A 78 0.54 0.99 13.61
CA ALA A 78 -0.21 -0.06 12.92
C ALA A 78 0.39 -0.36 11.56
N VAL A 79 0.24 -1.61 11.11
CA VAL A 79 0.60 -2.06 9.77
C VAL A 79 -0.63 -2.71 9.13
N TYR A 80 -1.06 -2.16 8.01
CA TYR A 80 -2.15 -2.70 7.20
C TYR A 80 -1.61 -3.31 5.93
N VAL A 81 -2.13 -4.48 5.60
CA VAL A 81 -1.78 -5.23 4.38
C VAL A 81 -3.04 -5.44 3.55
N THR A 82 -2.91 -5.70 2.26
CA THR A 82 -4.06 -5.90 1.38
C THR A 82 -4.31 -7.39 1.20
N ASP A 83 -5.53 -7.84 1.52
CA ASP A 83 -5.98 -9.19 1.18
C ASP A 83 -6.11 -9.36 -0.33
N GLU A 84 -5.44 -10.37 -0.89
CA GLU A 84 -5.34 -10.56 -2.34
C GLU A 84 -6.66 -11.00 -2.98
N VAL A 85 -7.59 -11.56 -2.22
CA VAL A 85 -8.90 -12.00 -2.71
C VAL A 85 -9.91 -10.86 -2.74
N THR A 86 -10.10 -10.18 -1.60
CA THR A 86 -11.11 -9.12 -1.46
C THR A 86 -10.60 -7.74 -1.82
N ARG A 87 -9.27 -7.55 -1.89
CA ARG A 87 -8.58 -6.27 -2.09
C ARG A 87 -8.84 -5.24 -0.99
N ARG A 88 -9.23 -5.71 0.19
CA ARG A 88 -9.43 -4.86 1.36
C ARG A 88 -8.16 -4.78 2.20
N GLU A 89 -7.95 -3.65 2.83
CA GLU A 89 -6.92 -3.53 3.86
C GLU A 89 -7.36 -4.25 5.13
N ILE A 90 -6.44 -5.02 5.69
CA ILE A 90 -6.60 -5.75 6.96
C ILE A 90 -5.39 -5.49 7.84
N ASP A 91 -5.56 -5.58 9.16
CA ASP A 91 -4.45 -5.53 10.09
C ASP A 91 -3.49 -6.70 9.83
N SER A 92 -2.20 -6.41 9.75
CA SER A 92 -1.16 -7.43 9.50
C SER A 92 -1.14 -8.52 10.55
N GLN A 93 -1.56 -8.24 11.78
CA GLN A 93 -1.62 -9.21 12.86
C GLN A 93 -2.73 -10.23 12.67
N LEU A 94 -3.80 -9.86 11.95
CA LEU A 94 -4.94 -10.73 11.65
C LEU A 94 -4.79 -11.45 10.30
N ALA A 95 -3.72 -11.18 9.55
CA ALA A 95 -3.50 -11.73 8.23
C ALA A 95 -2.81 -13.11 8.29
N TYR A 96 -3.11 -13.93 7.29
CA TYR A 96 -2.33 -15.13 6.94
C TYR A 96 -1.36 -14.78 5.84
N PHE A 97 -0.09 -15.07 6.07
CA PHE A 97 0.99 -14.86 5.10
C PHE A 97 1.41 -16.17 4.49
N VAL A 98 1.48 -16.22 3.16
CA VAL A 98 1.89 -17.41 2.42
C VAL A 98 3.14 -17.10 1.62
N ARG A 99 4.20 -17.86 1.80
CA ARG A 99 5.37 -17.84 0.91
C ARG A 99 5.18 -18.90 -0.17
N SER A 100 5.20 -18.52 -1.44
CA SER A 100 4.97 -19.43 -2.56
C SER A 100 6.00 -19.26 -3.68
N SER A 101 5.86 -20.05 -4.76
CA SER A 101 6.68 -19.91 -5.97
C SER A 101 6.32 -18.69 -6.81
N VAL A 102 5.13 -18.13 -6.61
CA VAL A 102 4.65 -16.94 -7.34
C VAL A 102 5.36 -15.69 -6.83
N VAL A 103 5.72 -14.82 -7.76
CA VAL A 103 6.31 -13.51 -7.44
C VAL A 103 5.20 -12.47 -7.42
N ALA A 104 4.90 -11.93 -6.23
CA ALA A 104 3.91 -10.86 -6.03
C ALA A 104 4.40 -9.52 -6.59
N SER A 105 5.68 -9.18 -6.38
CA SER A 105 6.26 -7.95 -6.91
C SER A 105 7.55 -8.25 -7.70
N PRO A 106 7.55 -8.09 -9.02
CA PRO A 106 8.73 -8.33 -9.85
C PRO A 106 9.93 -7.46 -9.47
N ALA A 107 9.69 -6.20 -9.12
CA ALA A 107 10.75 -5.25 -8.78
C ALA A 107 11.58 -5.68 -7.56
N THR A 108 10.94 -6.27 -6.56
CA THR A 108 11.56 -6.71 -5.30
C THR A 108 11.72 -8.22 -5.20
N ARG A 109 11.17 -8.96 -6.16
CA ARG A 109 11.04 -10.43 -6.14
C ARG A 109 10.34 -10.93 -4.88
N ASN A 110 9.42 -10.13 -4.33
CA ASN A 110 8.62 -10.53 -3.18
C ASN A 110 7.76 -11.75 -3.54
N ARG A 111 7.74 -12.75 -2.64
CA ARG A 111 6.98 -14.00 -2.77
C ARG A 111 6.06 -14.25 -1.59
N ILE A 112 5.82 -13.22 -0.78
CA ILE A 112 4.88 -13.29 0.34
C ILE A 112 3.55 -12.73 -0.13
N HIS A 113 2.51 -13.54 0.02
CA HIS A 113 1.13 -13.27 -0.32
C HIS A 113 0.30 -13.12 0.94
N VAL A 114 -0.81 -12.38 0.87
CA VAL A 114 -1.60 -11.98 2.03
C VAL A 114 -3.05 -12.41 1.86
N PHE A 115 -3.61 -13.05 2.88
CA PHE A 115 -4.99 -13.51 2.91
C PHE A 115 -5.65 -13.20 4.25
N GLN A 116 -6.90 -12.79 4.20
CA GLN A 116 -7.73 -12.60 5.38
C GLN A 116 -8.23 -13.95 5.93
N ASN A 117 -8.52 -14.91 5.04
CA ASN A 117 -9.08 -16.20 5.40
C ASN A 117 -8.06 -17.33 5.27
N LEU A 118 -8.06 -18.23 6.26
CA LEU A 118 -7.19 -19.42 6.24
C LEU A 118 -7.46 -20.32 5.02
N ALA A 119 -8.73 -20.47 4.61
CA ALA A 119 -9.09 -21.29 3.45
C ALA A 119 -8.45 -20.80 2.16
N ASP A 120 -8.44 -19.47 1.94
CA ASP A 120 -7.81 -18.84 0.77
C ASP A 120 -6.28 -18.98 0.82
N ALA A 121 -5.69 -18.80 2.00
CA ALA A 121 -4.26 -19.01 2.23
C ALA A 121 -3.83 -20.45 1.91
N LEU A 122 -4.57 -21.45 2.40
CA LEU A 122 -4.32 -22.86 2.12
C LEU A 122 -4.50 -23.19 0.63
N LYS A 123 -5.54 -22.68 0.00
CA LYS A 123 -5.77 -22.85 -1.44
C LYS A 123 -4.60 -22.31 -2.25
N HIS A 124 -4.13 -21.09 -1.95
CA HIS A 124 -2.97 -20.50 -2.62
C HIS A 124 -1.70 -21.30 -2.39
N ALA A 125 -1.43 -21.70 -1.14
CA ALA A 125 -0.26 -22.50 -0.79
C ALA A 125 -0.22 -23.83 -1.56
N ASN A 126 -1.33 -24.56 -1.60
CA ASN A 126 -1.44 -25.83 -2.32
C ASN A 126 -1.29 -25.66 -3.84
N THR A 127 -1.88 -24.61 -4.41
CA THR A 127 -1.84 -24.35 -5.86
C THR A 127 -0.44 -23.92 -6.32
N HIS A 128 0.27 -23.16 -5.51
CA HIS A 128 1.51 -22.47 -5.91
C HIS A 128 2.75 -22.98 -5.16
N LYS A 129 2.76 -24.21 -4.70
CA LYS A 129 3.89 -24.86 -3.99
C LYS A 129 4.41 -23.96 -2.85
N GLY A 130 3.49 -23.43 -2.08
CA GLY A 130 3.77 -22.52 -0.99
C GLY A 130 3.50 -23.13 0.37
N ARG A 131 3.74 -22.35 1.40
CA ARG A 131 3.37 -22.67 2.79
C ARG A 131 2.93 -21.41 3.53
N ILE A 132 2.04 -21.58 4.49
CA ILE A 132 1.67 -20.52 5.43
C ILE A 132 2.87 -20.29 6.37
N LEU A 133 3.17 -19.03 6.64
CA LEU A 133 4.21 -18.63 7.58
C LEU A 133 3.72 -18.83 9.02
N THR A 134 4.60 -19.35 9.87
CA THR A 134 4.34 -19.47 11.31
C THR A 134 4.38 -18.09 11.98
N ASP A 135 3.90 -17.98 13.22
CA ASP A 135 3.86 -16.70 13.92
C ASP A 135 5.25 -16.05 14.08
N SER A 136 6.29 -16.84 14.27
CA SER A 136 7.69 -16.37 14.33
C SER A 136 8.26 -15.92 12.98
N GLU A 137 7.64 -16.34 11.88
CA GLU A 137 8.07 -16.01 10.52
C GLU A 137 7.20 -14.91 9.88
N LYS A 138 6.09 -14.53 10.53
CA LYS A 138 5.20 -13.48 10.00
C LYS A 138 5.96 -12.18 9.85
N PRO A 139 5.75 -11.47 8.73
CA PRO A 139 6.20 -10.11 8.57
C PRO A 139 5.71 -9.23 9.73
N PHE A 140 6.53 -8.29 10.16
CA PHE A 140 6.22 -7.34 11.23
C PHE A 140 5.98 -7.97 12.61
N SER A 141 6.27 -9.27 12.79
CA SER A 141 6.27 -9.85 14.13
C SER A 141 7.38 -9.22 14.96
N ARG A 142 7.08 -8.85 16.22
CA ARG A 142 8.12 -8.42 17.16
C ARG A 142 9.06 -9.62 17.38
N LYS A 143 10.30 -9.47 17.00
CA LYS A 143 11.36 -10.35 17.48
C LYS A 143 11.62 -9.93 18.93
N GLU A 144 11.20 -10.74 19.88
CA GLU A 144 11.59 -10.62 21.27
C GLU A 144 13.10 -10.81 21.41
#